data_af40bc3bbf51cda753dabb89ff96d256
#
_entry.id   af40bc3bbf51cda753dabb89ff96d256
#
_cell.length_a   1.000
_cell.length_b   1.000
_cell.length_c   1.000
_cell.angle_alpha   90.00
_cell.angle_beta   90.00
_cell.angle_gamma   90.00
#
_symmetry.space_group_name_H-M   'P 1'
#
loop_
_entity.id
_entity.type
_entity.pdbx_description
1 polymer ?
#
loop_
_entity_poly.entity_id
_entity_poly.type
_entity_poly.pdbx_seq_one_letter_code
_entity_poly.pdbx_strand_id
1 'polypeptide(L)'
;MRMRTIGGKMLSESAAMLMIAAVFLFAIAVSKSPPSSASSLVKKTISSHPIVIFSKSYCPYCKKAKAVFKELKQEAYVVELDQRDDGWDIQDAVSQLVGRRTVPQVFINGKHIGGSDDTIEAYESGELAKLLGIEVEGDDEEDL
;
A
#
# COMPACT_ATOMS: atom_id res chain seq x y z
N MET A 1 8.57 -47.80 -68.19
CA MET A 1 9.35 -46.63 -67.86
C MET A 1 8.71 -45.87 -66.72
N ARG A 2 9.41 -45.57 -65.74
CA ARG A 2 8.95 -45.37 -64.37
C ARG A 2 8.45 -43.98 -64.11
N MET A 3 7.23 -43.86 -63.66
CA MET A 3 6.68 -42.68 -63.00
C MET A 3 7.13 -42.68 -61.54
N ARG A 4 7.80 -41.64 -61.13
CA ARG A 4 8.11 -41.39 -59.75
C ARG A 4 7.10 -40.42 -59.15
N THR A 5 6.35 -40.94 -58.25
CA THR A 5 5.47 -40.19 -57.42
C THR A 5 6.30 -39.41 -56.41
N ILE A 6 6.23 -38.10 -56.43
CA ILE A 6 6.76 -37.26 -55.40
C ILE A 6 5.61 -36.93 -54.47
N GLY A 7 5.59 -37.68 -53.38
CA GLY A 7 4.71 -37.35 -52.27
C GLY A 7 5.27 -36.18 -51.47
N GLY A 8 4.81 -34.99 -51.77
CA GLY A 8 5.09 -33.83 -50.94
C GLY A 8 4.29 -33.93 -49.66
N LYS A 9 5.00 -34.13 -48.59
CA LYS A 9 4.46 -33.96 -47.23
C LYS A 9 4.25 -32.46 -46.98
N MET A 10 3.07 -31.98 -47.26
CA MET A 10 2.58 -30.76 -46.62
C MET A 10 2.00 -31.16 -45.24
N LEU A 11 2.85 -31.26 -44.28
CA LEU A 11 2.45 -31.43 -42.91
C LEU A 11 2.83 -30.21 -42.10
N SER A 12 1.84 -29.41 -41.84
CA SER A 12 1.54 -28.85 -40.51
C SER A 12 2.39 -27.68 -40.06
N GLU A 13 2.44 -26.64 -40.82
CA GLU A 13 2.78 -25.32 -40.20
C GLU A 13 1.66 -24.83 -39.27
N SER A 14 0.44 -25.27 -39.49
CA SER A 14 -0.70 -24.94 -38.62
C SER A 14 -0.63 -25.54 -37.22
N ALA A 15 -0.04 -26.73 -37.08
CA ALA A 15 0.09 -27.37 -35.77
C ALA A 15 1.19 -26.71 -34.90
N ALA A 16 2.28 -26.22 -35.53
CA ALA A 16 3.32 -25.51 -34.83
C ALA A 16 2.85 -24.11 -34.32
N MET A 17 2.04 -23.40 -35.11
CA MET A 17 1.44 -22.13 -34.69
C MET A 17 0.45 -22.29 -33.54
N LEU A 18 -0.36 -23.35 -33.55
CA LEU A 18 -1.31 -23.64 -32.45
C LEU A 18 -0.59 -23.99 -31.14
N MET A 19 0.53 -24.67 -31.20
CA MET A 19 1.33 -25.00 -30.02
C MET A 19 2.01 -23.75 -29.43
N ILE A 20 2.50 -22.85 -30.27
CA ILE A 20 3.11 -21.59 -29.81
C ILE A 20 2.06 -20.68 -29.16
N ALA A 21 0.86 -20.60 -29.73
CA ALA A 21 -0.25 -19.83 -29.14
C ALA A 21 -0.71 -20.40 -27.80
N ALA A 22 -0.74 -21.73 -27.64
CA ALA A 22 -1.10 -22.36 -26.37
C ALA A 22 -0.05 -22.11 -25.26
N VAL A 23 1.24 -22.08 -25.61
CA VAL A 23 2.31 -21.76 -24.66
C VAL A 23 2.28 -20.28 -24.26
N PHE A 24 1.91 -19.39 -25.19
CA PHE A 24 1.79 -17.95 -24.89
C PHE A 24 0.57 -17.64 -24.01
N LEU A 25 -0.54 -18.37 -24.18
CA LEU A 25 -1.73 -18.22 -23.32
C LEU A 25 -1.52 -18.77 -21.91
N PHE A 26 -0.62 -19.73 -21.72
CA PHE A 26 -0.30 -20.28 -20.40
C PHE A 26 0.65 -19.38 -19.58
N ALA A 27 1.37 -18.46 -20.24
CA ALA A 27 2.31 -17.55 -19.57
C ALA A 27 1.64 -16.34 -18.90
N ILE A 28 0.32 -16.12 -19.06
CA ILE A 28 -0.42 -14.99 -18.50
C ILE A 28 -1.25 -15.39 -17.27
N ALA A 29 -1.05 -16.57 -16.73
CA ALA A 29 -1.49 -16.87 -15.38
C ALA A 29 -0.51 -16.20 -14.41
N VAL A 30 -0.61 -14.89 -14.27
CA VAL A 30 0.00 -14.17 -13.14
C VAL A 30 -0.66 -14.77 -11.90
N SER A 31 0.05 -15.68 -11.27
CA SER A 31 -0.32 -16.22 -9.97
C SER A 31 -0.31 -15.06 -8.99
N LYS A 32 -1.47 -14.44 -8.81
CA LYS A 32 -1.70 -13.51 -7.71
C LYS A 32 -1.65 -14.36 -6.45
N SER A 33 -0.47 -14.43 -5.83
CA SER A 33 -0.30 -15.09 -4.55
C SER A 33 -1.38 -14.59 -3.60
N PRO A 34 -2.04 -15.45 -2.82
CA PRO A 34 -3.01 -15.00 -1.84
C PRO A 34 -2.34 -13.97 -0.93
N PRO A 35 -3.05 -12.91 -0.53
CA PRO A 35 -2.47 -11.91 0.37
C PRO A 35 -1.98 -12.61 1.64
N SER A 36 -0.78 -12.29 2.08
CA SER A 36 -0.25 -12.81 3.34
C SER A 36 -1.19 -12.42 4.49
N SER A 37 -1.16 -13.18 5.58
CA SER A 37 -1.95 -12.86 6.79
C SER A 37 -1.67 -11.43 7.27
N ALA A 38 -0.41 -10.98 7.19
CA ALA A 38 0.01 -9.62 7.51
C ALA A 38 -0.62 -8.58 6.56
N SER A 39 -0.68 -8.84 5.26
CA SER A 39 -1.31 -7.94 4.29
C SER A 39 -2.81 -7.79 4.55
N SER A 40 -3.49 -8.87 4.91
CA SER A 40 -4.90 -8.85 5.28
C SER A 40 -5.13 -8.07 6.58
N LEU A 41 -4.25 -8.26 7.57
CA LEU A 41 -4.28 -7.54 8.84
C LEU A 41 -4.09 -6.04 8.63
N VAL A 42 -3.09 -5.63 7.84
CA VAL A 42 -2.80 -4.22 7.53
C VAL A 42 -4.02 -3.56 6.90
N LYS A 43 -4.60 -4.16 5.87
CA LYS A 43 -5.80 -3.62 5.20
C LYS A 43 -6.99 -3.51 6.14
N LYS A 44 -7.23 -4.53 6.96
CA LYS A 44 -8.29 -4.51 7.97
C LYS A 44 -8.07 -3.39 8.98
N THR A 45 -6.86 -3.25 9.50
CA THR A 45 -6.52 -2.20 10.47
C THR A 45 -6.77 -0.81 9.90
N ILE A 46 -6.28 -0.54 8.69
CA ILE A 46 -6.46 0.75 8.00
C ILE A 46 -7.94 1.07 7.75
N SER A 47 -8.75 0.07 7.42
CA SER A 47 -10.19 0.28 7.17
C SER A 47 -11.04 0.37 8.43
N SER A 48 -10.55 -0.13 9.56
CA SER A 48 -11.32 -0.20 10.81
C SER A 48 -11.11 1.00 11.74
N HIS A 49 -10.09 1.81 11.48
CA HIS A 49 -9.74 2.95 12.32
C HIS A 49 -9.58 4.21 11.49
N PRO A 50 -10.10 5.36 11.95
CA PRO A 50 -9.99 6.62 11.21
C PRO A 50 -8.56 7.13 11.12
N ILE A 51 -7.73 6.88 12.14
CA ILE A 51 -6.32 7.25 12.16
C ILE A 51 -5.49 6.03 12.53
N VAL A 52 -4.56 5.65 11.66
CA VAL A 52 -3.64 4.52 11.90
C VAL A 52 -2.20 4.98 11.71
N ILE A 53 -1.35 4.66 12.66
CA ILE A 53 0.08 4.96 12.61
C ILE A 53 0.86 3.66 12.80
N PHE A 54 1.56 3.21 11.77
CA PHE A 54 2.56 2.16 11.89
C PHE A 54 3.87 2.79 12.36
N SER A 55 4.35 2.37 13.51
CA SER A 55 5.36 3.06 14.31
C SER A 55 6.38 2.09 14.88
N LYS A 56 7.49 2.62 15.38
CA LYS A 56 8.39 1.93 16.31
C LYS A 56 8.55 2.80 17.56
N SER A 57 8.46 2.19 18.72
CA SER A 57 8.38 2.90 20.02
C SER A 57 9.58 3.81 20.30
N TYR A 58 10.75 3.44 19.79
CA TYR A 58 11.99 4.18 19.97
C TYR A 58 12.26 5.25 18.89
N CYS A 59 11.46 5.32 17.84
CA CYS A 59 11.69 6.20 16.69
C CYS A 59 11.28 7.65 17.00
N PRO A 60 12.21 8.64 16.91
CA PRO A 60 11.90 10.05 17.18
C PRO A 60 10.88 10.63 16.19
N TYR A 61 10.94 10.24 14.92
CA TYR A 61 10.00 10.69 13.89
C TYR A 61 8.58 10.16 14.13
N CYS A 62 8.45 8.94 14.64
CA CYS A 62 7.18 8.39 15.08
C CYS A 62 6.58 9.17 16.24
N LYS A 63 7.42 9.60 17.20
CA LYS A 63 6.99 10.44 18.32
C LYS A 63 6.47 11.79 17.84
N LYS A 64 7.12 12.40 16.86
CA LYS A 64 6.68 13.67 16.25
C LYS A 64 5.31 13.51 15.58
N ALA A 65 5.13 12.50 14.75
CA ALA A 65 3.85 12.25 14.11
C ALA A 65 2.71 12.00 15.12
N LYS A 66 2.99 11.21 16.17
CA LYS A 66 2.01 10.96 17.25
C LYS A 66 1.65 12.23 18.01
N ALA A 67 2.61 13.13 18.21
CA ALA A 67 2.39 14.40 18.91
C ALA A 67 1.40 15.31 18.17
N VAL A 68 1.44 15.34 16.85
CA VAL A 68 0.50 16.11 16.01
C VAL A 68 -0.95 15.72 16.30
N PHE A 69 -1.25 14.41 16.33
CA PHE A 69 -2.61 13.95 16.62
C PHE A 69 -3.02 14.22 18.06
N LYS A 70 -2.06 14.16 18.99
CA LYS A 70 -2.31 14.55 20.39
C LYS A 70 -2.68 16.02 20.53
N GLU A 71 -2.00 16.91 19.79
CA GLU A 71 -2.32 18.34 19.78
C GLU A 71 -3.73 18.59 19.21
N LEU A 72 -4.09 17.86 18.15
CA LEU A 72 -5.43 17.90 17.59
C LEU A 72 -6.51 17.21 18.47
N LYS A 73 -6.12 16.67 19.62
CA LYS A 73 -7.01 15.89 20.51
C LYS A 73 -7.70 14.73 19.80
N GLN A 74 -7.01 14.15 18.84
CA GLN A 74 -7.45 12.99 18.07
C GLN A 74 -6.74 11.73 18.54
N GLU A 75 -7.51 10.67 18.76
CA GLU A 75 -6.96 9.38 19.12
C GLU A 75 -6.55 8.59 17.87
N ALA A 76 -5.28 8.24 17.79
CA ALA A 76 -4.73 7.42 16.72
C ALA A 76 -4.56 5.96 17.18
N TYR A 77 -4.93 5.03 16.30
CA TYR A 77 -4.60 3.62 16.49
C TYR A 77 -3.14 3.39 16.09
N VAL A 78 -2.28 3.16 17.08
CA VAL A 78 -0.84 3.01 16.88
C VAL A 78 -0.46 1.54 16.90
N VAL A 79 0.23 1.10 15.84
CA VAL A 79 0.81 -0.24 15.73
C VAL A 79 2.31 -0.11 15.93
N GLU A 80 2.80 -0.45 17.12
CA GLU A 80 4.23 -0.46 17.43
C GLU A 80 4.85 -1.77 16.93
N LEU A 81 5.55 -1.70 15.81
CA LEU A 81 6.09 -2.86 15.10
C LEU A 81 7.19 -3.59 15.87
N ASP A 82 7.96 -2.85 16.67
CA ASP A 82 9.02 -3.38 17.52
C ASP A 82 8.52 -4.16 18.75
N GLN A 83 7.25 -4.03 19.08
CA GLN A 83 6.60 -4.67 20.23
C GLN A 83 5.74 -5.87 19.83
N ARG A 84 5.86 -6.32 18.58
CA ARG A 84 5.07 -7.43 18.03
C ARG A 84 5.97 -8.48 17.40
N ASP A 85 5.61 -9.75 17.58
CA ASP A 85 6.33 -10.88 16.95
C ASP A 85 6.20 -10.85 15.42
N ASP A 86 5.05 -10.40 14.91
CA ASP A 86 4.74 -10.26 13.49
C ASP A 86 5.09 -8.87 12.91
N GLY A 87 5.82 -8.05 13.66
CA GLY A 87 6.12 -6.67 13.28
C GLY A 87 6.88 -6.54 11.94
N TRP A 88 7.77 -7.48 11.63
CA TRP A 88 8.48 -7.51 10.36
C TRP A 88 7.56 -7.77 9.17
N ASP A 89 6.65 -8.73 9.31
CA ASP A 89 5.70 -9.10 8.26
C ASP A 89 4.71 -7.96 8.00
N ILE A 90 4.28 -7.29 9.08
CA ILE A 90 3.43 -6.10 8.99
C ILE A 90 4.18 -4.95 8.30
N GLN A 91 5.43 -4.69 8.68
CA GLN A 91 6.24 -3.65 8.04
C GLN A 91 6.46 -3.93 6.55
N ASP A 92 6.68 -5.18 6.19
CA ASP A 92 6.82 -5.60 4.80
C ASP A 92 5.51 -5.39 4.03
N ALA A 93 4.38 -5.78 4.59
CA ALA A 93 3.06 -5.59 4.00
C ALA A 93 2.73 -4.09 3.81
N VAL A 94 3.03 -3.25 4.78
CA VAL A 94 2.88 -1.79 4.66
C VAL A 94 3.81 -1.24 3.58
N SER A 95 5.07 -1.68 3.54
CA SER A 95 6.05 -1.29 2.53
C SER A 95 5.57 -1.61 1.11
N GLN A 96 5.00 -2.77 0.89
CA GLN A 96 4.41 -3.17 -0.39
C GLN A 96 3.21 -2.29 -0.78
N LEU A 97 2.44 -1.84 0.21
CA LEU A 97 1.27 -0.99 -0.02
C LEU A 97 1.65 0.44 -0.39
N VAL A 98 2.65 1.01 0.28
CA VAL A 98 3.00 2.44 0.16
C VAL A 98 4.28 2.72 -0.62
N GLY A 99 5.06 1.69 -0.95
CA GLY A 99 6.34 1.82 -1.65
C GLY A 99 7.51 2.30 -0.79
N ARG A 100 7.34 2.37 0.53
CA ARG A 100 8.39 2.81 1.48
C ARG A 100 8.47 1.86 2.67
N ARG A 101 9.70 1.54 3.11
CA ARG A 101 9.96 0.70 4.29
C ARG A 101 10.25 1.49 5.56
N THR A 102 10.07 2.77 5.56
CA THR A 102 10.32 3.66 6.69
C THR A 102 9.13 3.72 7.66
N VAL A 103 9.40 4.13 8.90
CA VAL A 103 8.39 4.48 9.90
C VAL A 103 8.59 5.92 10.32
N PRO A 104 7.53 6.65 10.69
CA PRO A 104 6.13 6.22 10.73
C PRO A 104 5.50 6.12 9.33
N GLN A 105 4.40 5.37 9.21
CA GLN A 105 3.49 5.44 8.07
C GLN A 105 2.09 5.72 8.59
N VAL A 106 1.50 6.82 8.13
CA VAL A 106 0.26 7.37 8.64
C VAL A 106 -0.87 7.24 7.63
N PHE A 107 -2.01 6.77 8.09
CA PHE A 107 -3.24 6.63 7.31
C PHE A 107 -4.39 7.35 8.00
N ILE A 108 -5.19 8.07 7.22
CA ILE A 108 -6.40 8.75 7.69
C ILE A 108 -7.56 8.34 6.81
N ASN A 109 -8.61 7.79 7.41
CA ASN A 109 -9.80 7.30 6.72
C ASN A 109 -9.46 6.39 5.53
N GLY A 110 -8.47 5.50 5.72
CA GLY A 110 -8.01 4.57 4.69
C GLY A 110 -7.02 5.16 3.68
N LYS A 111 -6.80 6.47 3.69
CA LYS A 111 -5.87 7.15 2.77
C LYS A 111 -4.47 7.25 3.39
N HIS A 112 -3.45 6.88 2.62
CA HIS A 112 -2.06 7.06 3.02
C HIS A 112 -1.66 8.54 2.98
N ILE A 113 -1.20 9.07 4.11
CA ILE A 113 -0.73 10.45 4.23
C ILE A 113 0.77 10.53 3.96
N GLY A 114 1.52 9.61 4.54
CA GLY A 114 2.97 9.55 4.41
C GLY A 114 3.67 9.30 5.73
N GLY A 115 4.87 9.85 5.86
CA GLY A 115 5.70 9.77 7.05
C GLY A 115 5.50 10.94 8.01
N SER A 116 6.51 11.18 8.86
CA SER A 116 6.47 12.26 9.84
C SER A 116 6.38 13.65 9.21
N ASP A 117 7.22 13.91 8.21
CA ASP A 117 7.28 15.24 7.59
C ASP A 117 5.99 15.53 6.81
N ASP A 118 5.48 14.55 6.07
CA ASP A 118 4.20 14.65 5.36
C ASP A 118 3.04 14.94 6.33
N THR A 119 3.07 14.33 7.52
CA THR A 119 2.04 14.54 8.55
C THR A 119 2.14 15.94 9.17
N ILE A 120 3.34 16.43 9.42
CA ILE A 120 3.57 17.77 9.96
C ILE A 120 3.15 18.83 8.93
N GLU A 121 3.53 18.65 7.67
CA GLU A 121 3.14 19.56 6.59
C GLU A 121 1.61 19.62 6.41
N ALA A 122 0.95 18.45 6.45
CA ALA A 122 -0.51 18.40 6.40
C ALA A 122 -1.18 19.07 7.61
N TYR A 123 -0.54 19.02 8.78
CA TYR A 123 -1.00 19.72 9.98
C TYR A 123 -0.85 21.24 9.83
N GLU A 124 0.33 21.71 9.45
CA GLU A 124 0.63 23.14 9.30
C GLU A 124 -0.19 23.81 8.19
N SER A 125 -0.49 23.08 7.12
CA SER A 125 -1.33 23.57 6.01
C SER A 125 -2.83 23.53 6.29
N GLY A 126 -3.25 22.92 7.41
CA GLY A 126 -4.67 22.71 7.73
C GLY A 126 -5.34 21.56 6.94
N GLU A 127 -4.59 20.86 6.07
CA GLU A 127 -5.12 19.71 5.32
C GLU A 127 -5.50 18.57 6.27
N LEU A 128 -4.72 18.36 7.31
CA LEU A 128 -4.97 17.32 8.30
C LEU A 128 -6.31 17.51 9.01
N ALA A 129 -6.62 18.75 9.41
CA ALA A 129 -7.90 19.10 10.02
C ALA A 129 -9.08 18.83 9.08
N LYS A 130 -8.94 19.20 7.80
CA LYS A 130 -9.96 18.92 6.78
C LYS A 130 -10.20 17.42 6.59
N LEU A 131 -9.13 16.62 6.55
CA LEU A 131 -9.23 15.16 6.40
C LEU A 131 -9.90 14.49 7.62
N LEU A 132 -9.76 15.09 8.79
CA LEU A 132 -10.34 14.63 10.05
C LEU A 132 -11.74 15.23 10.29
N GLY A 133 -12.19 16.17 9.47
CA GLY A 133 -13.45 16.86 9.67
C GLY A 133 -13.48 17.74 10.93
N ILE A 134 -12.31 18.28 11.32
CA ILE A 134 -12.19 19.18 12.46
C ILE A 134 -12.29 20.60 11.92
N GLU A 135 -13.22 21.37 12.47
CA GLU A 135 -13.27 22.82 12.24
C GLU A 135 -12.08 23.44 13.01
N VAL A 136 -11.11 23.96 12.29
CA VAL A 136 -10.12 24.87 12.87
C VAL A 136 -10.85 26.17 13.05
N GLU A 137 -11.14 26.56 14.29
CA GLU A 137 -11.55 27.93 14.59
C GLU A 137 -10.38 28.81 14.11
N GLY A 138 -10.56 29.41 12.92
CA GLY A 138 -9.68 30.44 12.45
C GLY A 138 -9.81 31.59 13.43
N ASP A 139 -8.70 32.05 13.97
CA ASP A 139 -8.64 33.37 14.55
C ASP A 139 -8.97 34.35 13.41
N ASP A 140 -10.25 34.65 13.28
CA ASP A 140 -10.69 35.81 12.55
C ASP A 140 -10.22 37.00 13.37
N GLU A 141 -8.98 37.43 13.18
CA GLU A 141 -8.59 38.81 13.49
C GLU A 141 -9.41 39.69 12.58
N GLU A 142 -10.59 40.04 13.07
CA GLU A 142 -11.36 41.14 12.56
C GLU A 142 -10.59 42.40 12.93
N ASP A 143 -9.75 42.88 12.01
CA ASP A 143 -9.19 44.20 12.04
C ASP A 143 -10.34 45.25 11.98
N LEU A 144 -10.54 45.88 13.10
CA LEU A 144 -11.28 47.15 13.21
C LEU A 144 -10.30 48.32 13.10
#